data_890a6a1676cca665875cecc1fe634605
#
_entry.id   890a6a1676cca665875cecc1fe634605
#
_cell.length_a   1.000
_cell.length_b   1.000
_cell.length_c   1.000
_cell.angle_alpha   90.00
_cell.angle_beta   90.00
_cell.angle_gamma   90.00
#
_symmetry.space_group_name_H-M   'P 1'
#
loop_
_entity.id
_entity.type
_entity.pdbx_description
1 polymer ?
#
loop_
_entity_poly.entity_id
_entity_poly.type
_entity_poly.pdbx_seq_one_letter_code
_entity_poly.pdbx_strand_id
1 'polypeptide(L)'
;MRLHCLLIASVLLLSASASLADGDAKAGAQVFKKCQACHTATEPVNKVGPSLMGVVGRPVASVATYSYSPAMKAFSEGGKVWDEALLRQYLPSPQFLVKGTRMTFPGLRSSKDLDDIIAYLKNPAAAQ
;
A
#
# COMPACT_ATOMS: atom_id res chain seq x y z
N MET A 1 -3.78 -47.86 -50.07
CA MET A 1 -2.92 -46.98 -49.27
C MET A 1 -3.77 -45.85 -48.78
N ARG A 2 -4.23 -45.92 -47.52
CA ARG A 2 -5.15 -44.90 -46.92
C ARG A 2 -4.33 -44.04 -45.99
N LEU A 3 -4.18 -42.76 -46.35
CA LEU A 3 -3.47 -41.72 -45.58
C LEU A 3 -4.41 -41.17 -44.52
N HIS A 4 -4.11 -41.43 -43.26
CA HIS A 4 -4.83 -40.87 -42.13
C HIS A 4 -4.19 -39.53 -41.74
N CYS A 5 -4.87 -38.44 -42.04
CA CYS A 5 -4.46 -37.11 -41.55
C CYS A 5 -4.95 -36.94 -40.12
N LEU A 6 -4.02 -36.97 -39.16
CA LEU A 6 -4.27 -36.65 -37.75
C LEU A 6 -4.24 -35.12 -37.59
N LEU A 7 -5.39 -34.52 -37.37
CA LEU A 7 -5.53 -33.13 -36.98
C LEU A 7 -5.28 -33.02 -35.49
N ILE A 8 -4.13 -32.48 -35.13
CA ILE A 8 -3.81 -32.14 -33.76
C ILE A 8 -4.40 -30.75 -33.46
N ALA A 9 -5.50 -30.72 -32.72
CA ALA A 9 -6.09 -29.48 -32.25
C ALA A 9 -5.30 -28.99 -31.02
N SER A 10 -4.49 -27.95 -31.23
CA SER A 10 -3.79 -27.25 -30.13
C SER A 10 -4.78 -26.36 -29.41
N VAL A 11 -5.16 -26.75 -28.19
CA VAL A 11 -5.94 -25.91 -27.29
C VAL A 11 -5.01 -24.89 -26.64
N LEU A 12 -5.08 -23.63 -27.07
CA LEU A 12 -4.45 -22.51 -26.36
C LEU A 12 -5.25 -22.22 -25.08
N LEU A 13 -4.71 -22.58 -23.94
CA LEU A 13 -5.19 -22.12 -22.65
C LEU A 13 -4.81 -20.65 -22.48
N LEU A 14 -5.75 -19.75 -22.70
CA LEU A 14 -5.61 -18.35 -22.28
C LEU A 14 -5.67 -18.31 -20.75
N SER A 15 -4.54 -18.18 -20.11
CA SER A 15 -4.46 -17.83 -18.68
C SER A 15 -4.89 -16.37 -18.55
N ALA A 16 -6.13 -16.14 -18.15
CA ALA A 16 -6.60 -14.83 -17.73
C ALA A 16 -5.91 -14.50 -16.39
N SER A 17 -4.81 -13.76 -16.45
CA SER A 17 -4.25 -13.11 -15.25
C SER A 17 -5.28 -12.09 -14.79
N ALA A 18 -5.91 -12.33 -13.63
CA ALA A 18 -6.71 -11.32 -12.96
C ALA A 18 -5.79 -10.17 -12.60
N SER A 19 -5.78 -9.11 -13.41
CA SER A 19 -5.19 -7.84 -13.06
C SER A 19 -5.99 -7.29 -11.90
N LEU A 20 -5.39 -7.22 -10.70
CA LEU A 20 -5.91 -6.39 -9.62
C LEU A 20 -6.01 -4.98 -10.19
N ALA A 21 -7.20 -4.40 -10.18
CA ALA A 21 -7.40 -3.03 -10.66
C ALA A 21 -6.46 -2.11 -9.86
N ASP A 22 -5.52 -1.48 -10.56
CA ASP A 22 -4.67 -0.45 -9.95
C ASP A 22 -5.59 0.69 -9.49
N GLY A 23 -5.31 1.23 -8.29
CA GLY A 23 -6.03 2.37 -7.75
C GLY A 23 -5.75 3.64 -8.56
N ASP A 24 -6.59 4.63 -8.35
CA ASP A 24 -6.47 5.97 -8.94
C ASP A 24 -5.74 6.90 -7.97
N ALA A 25 -4.53 7.35 -8.34
CA ALA A 25 -3.74 8.27 -7.52
C ALA A 25 -4.44 9.62 -7.27
N LYS A 26 -5.21 10.12 -8.22
CA LYS A 26 -5.98 11.36 -8.06
C LYS A 26 -7.11 11.20 -7.04
N ALA A 27 -7.83 10.10 -7.08
CA ALA A 27 -8.79 9.73 -6.05
C ALA A 27 -8.10 9.48 -4.70
N GLY A 28 -6.92 8.85 -4.70
CA GLY A 28 -6.09 8.63 -3.53
C GLY A 28 -5.65 9.92 -2.84
N ALA A 29 -5.37 10.99 -3.59
CA ALA A 29 -5.10 12.30 -3.03
C ALA A 29 -6.30 12.85 -2.23
N GLN A 30 -7.53 12.53 -2.64
CA GLN A 30 -8.72 12.89 -1.85
C GLN A 30 -8.83 12.04 -0.58
N VAL A 31 -8.51 10.75 -0.66
CA VAL A 31 -8.43 9.88 0.53
C VAL A 31 -7.37 10.37 1.50
N PHE A 32 -6.20 10.83 1.00
CA PHE A 32 -5.10 11.34 1.81
C PHE A 32 -5.47 12.53 2.69
N LYS A 33 -6.52 13.26 2.37
CA LYS A 33 -7.06 14.33 3.23
C LYS A 33 -7.37 13.86 4.64
N LYS A 34 -7.66 12.57 4.82
CA LYS A 34 -7.86 11.93 6.14
C LYS A 34 -6.54 11.72 6.91
N CYS A 35 -5.41 11.85 6.25
CA CYS A 35 -4.06 11.59 6.77
C CYS A 35 -3.24 12.87 6.96
N GLN A 36 -3.57 13.92 6.20
CA GLN A 36 -2.75 15.13 6.07
C GLN A 36 -2.65 15.97 7.35
N ALA A 37 -3.54 15.78 8.31
CA ALA A 37 -3.42 16.45 9.62
C ALA A 37 -2.15 16.00 10.35
N CYS A 38 -1.71 14.75 10.13
CA CYS A 38 -0.60 14.13 10.82
C CYS A 38 0.59 13.77 9.93
N HIS A 39 0.40 13.70 8.61
CA HIS A 39 1.43 13.26 7.67
C HIS A 39 1.57 14.19 6.46
N THR A 40 2.76 14.18 5.88
CA THR A 40 3.01 14.65 4.51
C THR A 40 3.24 13.45 3.60
N ALA A 41 2.97 13.58 2.30
CA ALA A 41 3.24 12.53 1.31
C ALA A 41 4.31 12.93 0.28
N THR A 42 4.54 14.23 0.11
CA THR A 42 5.39 14.78 -0.95
C THR A 42 6.63 15.50 -0.43
N GLU A 43 6.76 15.61 0.87
CA GLU A 43 7.86 16.34 1.51
C GLU A 43 8.51 15.49 2.63
N PRO A 44 9.83 15.61 2.84
CA PRO A 44 10.54 14.91 3.91
C PRO A 44 10.34 15.61 5.27
N VAL A 45 9.12 16.03 5.57
CA VAL A 45 8.77 16.79 6.77
C VAL A 45 7.87 15.96 7.65
N ASN A 46 8.31 15.73 8.89
CA ASN A 46 7.49 15.09 9.91
C ASN A 46 6.52 16.11 10.53
N LYS A 47 5.34 15.61 10.88
CA LYS A 47 4.32 16.33 11.64
C LYS A 47 4.05 15.55 12.94
N VAL A 48 2.80 15.37 13.31
CA VAL A 48 2.44 14.47 14.42
C VAL A 48 2.88 13.03 14.11
N GLY A 49 2.78 12.61 12.85
CA GLY A 49 3.33 11.38 12.31
C GLY A 49 4.56 11.62 11.43
N PRO A 50 5.27 10.55 11.06
CA PRO A 50 6.41 10.64 10.15
C PRO A 50 5.96 11.03 8.75
N SER A 51 6.88 11.63 7.97
CA SER A 51 6.68 11.81 6.54
C SER A 51 6.41 10.46 5.86
N LEU A 52 5.42 10.44 4.97
CA LEU A 52 5.09 9.28 4.14
C LEU A 52 5.71 9.37 2.74
N MET A 53 6.59 10.35 2.50
CA MET A 53 7.30 10.44 1.23
C MET A 53 8.11 9.17 0.98
N GLY A 54 7.85 8.49 -0.15
CA GLY A 54 8.51 7.24 -0.49
C GLY A 54 8.18 6.05 0.43
N VAL A 55 7.05 6.08 1.12
CA VAL A 55 6.69 5.06 2.13
C VAL A 55 6.50 3.67 1.53
N VAL A 56 5.96 3.56 0.32
CA VAL A 56 5.78 2.24 -0.33
C VAL A 56 7.15 1.66 -0.68
N GLY A 57 7.47 0.52 -0.10
CA GLY A 57 8.78 -0.13 -0.22
C GLY A 57 9.80 0.31 0.83
N ARG A 58 9.46 1.22 1.73
CA ARG A 58 10.34 1.69 2.80
C ARG A 58 10.29 0.75 4.01
N PRO A 59 11.43 0.48 4.68
CA PRO A 59 11.42 -0.28 5.93
C PRO A 59 10.53 0.38 6.99
N VAL A 60 9.82 -0.43 7.77
CA VAL A 60 8.97 0.05 8.87
C VAL A 60 9.84 0.74 9.92
N ALA A 61 9.35 1.84 10.48
CA ALA A 61 10.02 2.64 11.50
C ALA A 61 11.41 3.16 11.09
N SER A 62 11.63 3.51 9.83
CA SER A 62 12.94 3.83 9.28
C SER A 62 13.23 5.33 9.08
N VAL A 63 12.28 6.23 9.32
CA VAL A 63 12.55 7.68 9.23
C VAL A 63 13.43 8.10 10.40
N ALA A 64 14.71 8.39 10.13
CA ALA A 64 15.72 8.65 11.16
C ALA A 64 15.41 9.86 12.03
N THR A 65 14.70 10.84 11.50
CA THR A 65 14.34 12.10 12.18
C THR A 65 13.02 12.05 12.95
N TYR A 66 12.35 10.87 12.95
CA TYR A 66 11.08 10.69 13.65
C TYR A 66 11.21 9.77 14.86
N SER A 67 10.60 10.14 15.98
CA SER A 67 10.57 9.34 17.21
C SER A 67 9.36 8.41 17.21
N TYR A 68 9.56 7.17 16.77
CA TYR A 68 8.52 6.15 16.76
C TYR A 68 8.12 5.65 18.13
N SER A 69 6.88 5.20 18.29
CA SER A 69 6.43 4.52 19.49
C SER A 69 7.20 3.21 19.72
N PRO A 70 7.32 2.74 20.98
CA PRO A 70 7.86 1.42 21.26
C PRO A 70 7.12 0.31 20.50
N ALA A 71 5.79 0.42 20.35
CA ALA A 71 4.97 -0.54 19.61
C ALA A 71 5.35 -0.58 18.13
N MET A 72 5.55 0.57 17.48
CA MET A 72 5.95 0.61 16.08
C MET A 72 7.38 0.10 15.88
N LYS A 73 8.28 0.40 16.79
CA LYS A 73 9.65 -0.16 16.77
C LYS A 73 9.63 -1.68 16.88
N ALA A 74 8.88 -2.23 17.83
CA ALA A 74 8.71 -3.68 17.96
C ALA A 74 8.08 -4.30 16.72
N PHE A 75 7.08 -3.64 16.14
CA PHE A 75 6.44 -4.09 14.90
C PHE A 75 7.42 -4.14 13.71
N SER A 76 8.42 -3.27 13.67
CA SER A 76 9.43 -3.25 12.60
C SER A 76 10.42 -4.42 12.64
N GLU A 77 10.47 -5.16 13.74
CA GLU A 77 11.39 -6.30 13.89
C GLU A 77 11.17 -7.35 12.79
N GLY A 78 12.25 -8.02 12.40
CA GLY A 78 12.22 -8.98 11.30
C GLY A 78 12.31 -8.36 9.90
N GLY A 79 12.67 -7.07 9.80
CA GLY A 79 12.92 -6.42 8.53
C GLY A 79 11.66 -6.12 7.71
N LYS A 80 10.52 -5.87 8.37
CA LYS A 80 9.27 -5.53 7.68
C LYS A 80 9.41 -4.28 6.83
N VAL A 81 8.80 -4.32 5.67
CA VAL A 81 8.77 -3.23 4.69
C VAL A 81 7.30 -2.86 4.43
N TRP A 82 7.03 -1.57 4.30
CA TRP A 82 5.72 -1.07 3.88
C TRP A 82 5.46 -1.37 2.39
N ASP A 83 5.36 -2.66 2.05
CA ASP A 83 4.86 -3.06 0.75
C ASP A 83 3.34 -2.93 0.66
N GLU A 84 2.78 -3.12 -0.53
CA GLU A 84 1.33 -3.02 -0.72
C GLU A 84 0.56 -4.02 0.14
N ALA A 85 1.08 -5.24 0.30
CA ALA A 85 0.42 -6.28 1.08
C ALA A 85 0.32 -5.89 2.56
N LEU A 86 1.39 -5.35 3.13
CA LEU A 86 1.41 -4.88 4.51
C LEU A 86 0.53 -3.64 4.71
N LEU A 87 0.55 -2.69 3.76
CA LEU A 87 -0.33 -1.51 3.80
C LEU A 87 -1.81 -1.91 3.77
N ARG A 88 -2.17 -2.92 2.97
CA ARG A 88 -3.54 -3.45 2.92
C ARG A 88 -3.98 -4.10 4.22
N GLN A 89 -3.06 -4.64 4.99
CA GLN A 89 -3.34 -5.18 6.32
C GLN A 89 -3.42 -4.08 7.39
N TYR A 90 -2.57 -3.07 7.28
CA TYR A 90 -2.40 -2.03 8.29
C TYR A 90 -3.48 -0.94 8.22
N LEU A 91 -3.73 -0.39 7.03
CA LEU A 91 -4.60 0.77 6.86
C LEU A 91 -6.08 0.55 7.24
N PRO A 92 -6.67 -0.66 7.15
CA PRO A 92 -8.03 -0.90 7.65
C PRO A 92 -8.18 -0.75 9.16
N SER A 93 -7.15 -1.05 9.93
CA SER A 93 -7.15 -0.93 11.39
C SER A 93 -5.73 -0.88 11.95
N PRO A 94 -5.07 0.29 11.94
CA PRO A 94 -3.72 0.43 12.44
C PRO A 94 -3.53 -0.05 13.87
N GLN A 95 -4.50 0.24 14.75
CA GLN A 95 -4.44 -0.13 16.17
C GLN A 95 -4.61 -1.62 16.41
N PHE A 96 -5.29 -2.33 15.51
CA PHE A 96 -5.41 -3.78 15.59
C PHE A 96 -4.09 -4.46 15.26
N LEU A 97 -3.42 -4.01 14.20
CA LEU A 97 -2.16 -4.62 13.75
C LEU A 97 -0.99 -4.22 14.63
N VAL A 98 -0.95 -2.96 15.08
CA VAL A 98 0.11 -2.42 15.94
C VAL A 98 -0.51 -1.96 17.26
N LYS A 99 -0.71 -2.90 18.16
CA LYS A 99 -1.27 -2.61 19.50
C LYS A 99 -0.33 -1.70 20.27
N GLY A 100 -0.88 -0.60 20.79
CA GLY A 100 -0.10 0.43 21.48
C GLY A 100 0.49 1.49 20.55
N THR A 101 0.11 1.51 19.28
CA THR A 101 0.47 2.62 18.37
C THR A 101 -0.06 3.95 18.89
N ARG A 102 0.70 5.03 18.64
CA ARG A 102 0.24 6.41 18.91
C ARG A 102 -0.68 6.94 17.81
N MET A 103 -0.78 6.25 16.68
CA MET A 103 -1.65 6.62 15.57
C MET A 103 -3.10 6.33 15.94
N THR A 104 -3.91 7.39 16.05
CA THR A 104 -5.30 7.30 16.51
C THR A 104 -6.31 7.13 15.36
N PHE A 105 -5.83 7.06 14.13
CA PHE A 105 -6.64 6.90 12.93
C PHE A 105 -7.48 5.61 12.98
N PRO A 106 -8.82 5.69 12.77
CA PRO A 106 -9.70 4.53 12.91
C PRO A 106 -9.55 3.48 11.79
N GLY A 107 -9.01 3.87 10.65
CA GLY A 107 -8.77 2.99 9.52
C GLY A 107 -9.62 3.28 8.28
N LEU A 108 -9.17 2.76 7.14
CA LEU A 108 -9.86 2.76 5.86
C LEU A 108 -10.52 1.40 5.64
N ARG A 109 -11.84 1.36 5.50
CA ARG A 109 -12.59 0.10 5.35
C ARG A 109 -13.05 -0.17 3.92
N SER A 110 -13.06 0.85 3.07
CA SER A 110 -13.39 0.71 1.65
C SER A 110 -12.20 0.13 0.88
N SER A 111 -12.40 -0.97 0.16
CA SER A 111 -11.37 -1.54 -0.71
C SER A 111 -10.92 -0.55 -1.79
N LYS A 112 -11.86 0.23 -2.32
CA LYS A 112 -11.54 1.28 -3.28
C LYS A 112 -10.64 2.36 -2.67
N ASP A 113 -10.93 2.82 -1.47
CA ASP A 113 -10.08 3.81 -0.78
C ASP A 113 -8.68 3.25 -0.52
N LEU A 114 -8.55 1.95 -0.23
CA LEU A 114 -7.26 1.28 -0.06
C LEU A 114 -6.48 1.23 -1.37
N ASP A 115 -7.12 0.88 -2.48
CA ASP A 115 -6.48 0.85 -3.79
C ASP A 115 -5.99 2.25 -4.18
N ASP A 116 -6.84 3.24 -4.01
CA ASP A 116 -6.57 4.63 -4.39
C ASP A 116 -5.47 5.26 -3.53
N ILE A 117 -5.49 5.07 -2.19
CA ILE A 117 -4.45 5.63 -1.31
C ILE A 117 -3.09 4.99 -1.58
N ILE A 118 -3.04 3.69 -1.84
CA ILE A 118 -1.78 3.01 -2.17
C ILE A 118 -1.24 3.52 -3.50
N ALA A 119 -2.08 3.69 -4.52
CA ALA A 119 -1.68 4.29 -5.79
C ALA A 119 -1.11 5.70 -5.60
N TYR A 120 -1.76 6.53 -4.79
CA TYR A 120 -1.28 7.87 -4.46
C TYR A 120 0.07 7.84 -3.73
N LEU A 121 0.22 7.01 -2.70
CA LEU A 121 1.46 6.92 -1.93
C LEU A 121 2.65 6.38 -2.75
N LYS A 122 2.38 5.56 -3.77
CA LYS A 122 3.40 5.08 -4.72
C LYS A 122 3.91 6.19 -5.62
N ASN A 123 3.03 7.07 -6.06
CA ASN A 123 3.35 8.16 -6.98
C ASN A 123 2.44 9.37 -6.75
N PRO A 124 2.72 10.19 -5.73
CA PRO A 124 1.92 11.39 -5.46
C PRO A 124 1.88 12.39 -6.62
N ALA A 125 2.93 12.43 -7.46
CA ALA A 125 2.98 13.29 -8.63
C ALA A 125 1.91 12.96 -9.69
N ALA A 126 1.47 11.70 -9.77
CA ALA A 126 0.41 11.28 -10.69
C ALA A 126 -0.99 11.83 -10.32
N ALA A 127 -1.12 12.48 -9.17
CA ALA A 127 -2.38 13.10 -8.71
C ALA A 127 -2.53 14.57 -9.14
N GLN A 128 -1.50 15.16 -9.75
CA GLN A 128 -1.46 16.55 -10.20
C GLN A 128 -2.11 16.75 -11.57
#